data_bc449d0f4898e12ada3452df3dd1fa3d
#
_entry.id   bc449d0f4898e12ada3452df3dd1fa3d
#
_cell.length_a   1.000
_cell.length_b   1.000
_cell.length_c   1.000
_cell.angle_alpha   90.00
_cell.angle_beta   90.00
_cell.angle_gamma   90.00
#
_symmetry.space_group_name_H-M   'P 1'
#
loop_
_entity.id
_entity.type
_entity.pdbx_description
1 polymer ?
#
loop_
_entity_poly.entity_id
_entity_poly.type
_entity_poly.pdbx_seq_one_letter_code
_entity_poly.pdbx_strand_id
1 'polypeptide(L)'
;MESYNFWEGLRFNGESGNSIRLTGYAQPMIDLKNHTDVEENSSSERYRLRRLRLRIDGTSSNQRFGYRFQVDLSGTSELGDNTGDYLLDAYVSYAVTNRISVLFGQRATYTDNRELFMNSNSLQLVERSRLTSAFSSIREFGLFVTGRFRMNNGS
;
A
#
# COMPACT_ATOMS: atom_id res chain seq x y z
N MET A 1 25.45 -8.21 1.42
CA MET A 1 25.21 -9.02 0.23
C MET A 1 23.90 -8.58 -0.40
N GLU A 2 23.93 -8.14 -1.63
CA GLU A 2 22.72 -7.73 -2.35
C GLU A 2 22.01 -8.99 -2.86
N SER A 3 20.72 -9.12 -2.61
CA SER A 3 19.90 -10.20 -3.17
C SER A 3 18.72 -9.60 -3.91
N TYR A 4 18.51 -10.03 -5.12
CA TYR A 4 17.33 -9.71 -5.92
C TYR A 4 16.43 -10.93 -6.01
N ASN A 5 15.16 -10.75 -5.65
CA ASN A 5 14.11 -11.71 -5.92
C ASN A 5 12.96 -10.96 -6.59
N PHE A 6 12.51 -11.45 -7.73
CA PHE A 6 11.48 -10.79 -8.55
C PHE A 6 10.22 -10.40 -7.76
N TRP A 7 9.83 -11.23 -6.78
CA TRP A 7 8.65 -10.97 -5.95
C TRP A 7 8.93 -10.17 -4.67
N GLU A 8 10.19 -10.09 -4.24
CA GLU A 8 10.59 -9.41 -3.00
C GLU A 8 11.28 -8.07 -3.23
N GLY A 9 11.67 -7.76 -4.47
CA GLY A 9 12.40 -6.56 -4.84
C GLY A 9 13.89 -6.63 -4.52
N LEU A 10 14.52 -5.46 -4.47
CA LEU A 10 15.95 -5.32 -4.15
C LEU A 10 16.13 -5.19 -2.64
N ARG A 11 16.97 -6.03 -2.04
CA ARG A 11 17.32 -5.99 -0.63
C ARG A 11 18.80 -5.69 -0.46
N PHE A 12 19.09 -4.65 0.30
CA PHE A 12 20.42 -4.23 0.71
C PHE A 12 20.57 -4.51 2.20
N ASN A 13 21.56 -5.32 2.56
CA ASN A 13 21.88 -5.61 3.95
C ASN A 13 23.21 -4.98 4.29
N GLY A 14 23.22 -4.03 5.22
CA GLY A 14 24.42 -3.42 5.74
C GLY A 14 25.20 -4.36 6.68
N GLU A 15 26.49 -4.15 6.82
CA GLU A 15 27.36 -4.94 7.70
C GLU A 15 26.92 -4.87 9.16
N SER A 16 26.28 -3.77 9.57
CA SER A 16 25.71 -3.58 10.91
C SER A 16 24.39 -4.33 11.13
N GLY A 17 23.89 -5.14 10.17
CA GLY A 17 22.63 -5.85 10.27
C GLY A 17 21.38 -5.00 9.94
N ASN A 18 21.56 -3.75 9.52
CA ASN A 18 20.48 -2.93 9.00
C ASN A 18 20.07 -3.45 7.62
N SER A 19 18.79 -3.42 7.32
CA SER A 19 18.28 -3.81 6.00
C SER A 19 17.41 -2.74 5.38
N ILE A 20 17.57 -2.53 4.08
CA ILE A 20 16.72 -1.66 3.25
C ILE A 20 16.18 -2.52 2.13
N ARG A 21 14.88 -2.43 1.89
CA ARG A 21 14.22 -3.12 0.78
C ARG A 21 13.51 -2.11 -0.11
N LEU A 22 13.85 -2.13 -1.39
CA LEU A 22 13.21 -1.36 -2.43
C LEU A 22 12.29 -2.28 -3.24
N THR A 23 11.02 -1.93 -3.32
CA THR A 23 10.03 -2.63 -4.14
C THR A 23 9.27 -1.64 -5.00
N GLY A 24 8.84 -2.09 -6.17
CA GLY A 24 8.01 -1.29 -7.05
C GLY A 24 7.14 -2.17 -7.92
N TYR A 25 6.01 -1.64 -8.37
CA TYR A 25 5.18 -2.28 -9.37
C TYR A 25 4.45 -1.25 -10.24
N ALA A 26 4.18 -1.65 -11.46
CA ALA A 26 3.38 -0.91 -12.41
C ALA A 26 2.14 -1.74 -12.79
N GLN A 27 0.99 -1.10 -12.87
CA GLN A 27 -0.27 -1.73 -13.27
C GLN A 27 -0.83 -0.99 -14.50
N PRO A 28 -0.47 -1.43 -15.71
CA PRO A 28 -1.12 -0.94 -16.93
C PRO A 28 -2.56 -1.45 -16.98
N MET A 29 -3.45 -0.65 -17.56
CA MET A 29 -4.87 -0.94 -17.72
C MET A 29 -5.36 -0.51 -19.09
N ILE A 30 -6.20 -1.33 -19.69
CA ILE A 30 -6.89 -1.05 -20.94
C ILE A 30 -8.38 -0.99 -20.62
N ASP A 31 -9.00 0.15 -20.86
CA ASP A 31 -10.45 0.35 -20.76
C ASP A 31 -11.05 0.27 -22.15
N LEU A 32 -11.90 -0.71 -22.38
CA LEU A 32 -12.68 -0.84 -23.60
C LEU A 32 -14.13 -0.45 -23.29
N LYS A 33 -14.65 0.58 -23.95
CA LYS A 33 -16.02 1.02 -23.79
C LYS A 33 -16.75 0.95 -25.14
N ASN A 34 -17.83 0.22 -25.17
CA ASN A 34 -18.79 0.22 -26.25
C ASN A 34 -19.96 1.13 -25.89
N HIS A 35 -20.20 2.16 -26.66
CA HIS A 35 -21.34 3.04 -26.49
C HIS A 35 -22.48 2.52 -27.39
N THR A 36 -23.50 1.93 -26.78
CA THR A 36 -24.68 1.35 -27.47
C THR A 36 -25.82 2.35 -27.67
N ASP A 37 -25.75 3.53 -27.05
CA ASP A 37 -26.84 4.51 -27.02
C ASP A 37 -26.70 5.65 -28.05
N VAL A 38 -25.73 5.57 -28.94
CA VAL A 38 -25.53 6.58 -29.99
C VAL A 38 -25.77 5.93 -31.35
N GLU A 39 -26.41 6.64 -32.27
CA GLU A 39 -26.77 6.17 -33.64
C GLU A 39 -25.55 5.64 -34.45
N GLU A 40 -24.33 5.92 -34.02
CA GLU A 40 -23.11 5.29 -34.50
C GLU A 40 -22.49 4.47 -33.33
N ASN A 41 -22.39 3.15 -33.51
CA ASN A 41 -21.64 2.26 -32.63
C ASN A 41 -20.20 2.73 -32.51
N SER A 42 -19.90 3.59 -31.54
CA SER A 42 -18.54 4.04 -31.28
C SER A 42 -17.92 3.23 -30.16
N SER A 43 -16.79 2.58 -30.44
CA SER A 43 -15.94 1.96 -29.44
C SER A 43 -14.82 2.93 -29.08
N SER A 44 -14.58 3.12 -27.81
CA SER A 44 -13.42 3.88 -27.33
C SER A 44 -12.48 2.99 -26.55
N GLU A 45 -11.21 3.06 -26.91
CA GLU A 45 -10.12 2.38 -26.21
C GLU A 45 -9.30 3.41 -25.45
N ARG A 46 -9.05 3.14 -24.18
CA ARG A 46 -8.19 3.99 -23.35
C ARG A 46 -7.10 3.14 -22.70
N TYR A 47 -5.85 3.50 -22.97
CA TYR A 47 -4.67 2.96 -22.32
C TYR A 47 -4.25 3.89 -21.20
N ARG A 48 -4.08 3.36 -19.99
CA ARG A 48 -3.62 4.14 -18.84
C ARG A 48 -2.75 3.33 -17.91
N LEU A 49 -1.87 4.02 -17.21
CA LEU A 49 -1.13 3.44 -16.07
C LEU A 49 -1.94 3.67 -14.81
N ARG A 50 -2.61 2.62 -14.33
CA ARG A 50 -3.51 2.72 -13.19
C ARG A 50 -2.75 2.94 -11.88
N ARG A 51 -1.60 2.28 -11.72
CA ARG A 51 -0.71 2.42 -10.56
C ARG A 51 0.74 2.31 -10.99
N LEU A 52 1.56 3.19 -10.45
CA LEU A 52 3.01 3.10 -10.52
C LEU A 52 3.56 3.42 -9.14
N ARG A 53 3.88 2.39 -8.37
CA ARG A 53 4.24 2.56 -6.96
C ARG A 53 5.68 2.16 -6.70
N LEU A 54 6.35 2.99 -5.90
CA LEU A 54 7.66 2.70 -5.33
C LEU A 54 7.53 2.69 -3.82
N ARG A 55 8.18 1.72 -3.18
CA ARG A 55 8.19 1.56 -1.73
C ARG A 55 9.59 1.25 -1.23
N ILE A 56 9.98 1.93 -0.18
CA ILE A 56 11.20 1.70 0.57
C ILE A 56 10.80 1.27 1.98
N ASP A 57 11.22 0.09 2.39
CA ASP A 57 11.11 -0.42 3.75
C ASP A 57 12.51 -0.50 4.35
N GLY A 58 12.70 -0.02 5.57
CA GLY A 58 13.96 -0.17 6.27
C GLY A 58 13.75 -0.72 7.67
N THR A 59 14.73 -1.50 8.13
CA THR A 59 14.73 -2.09 9.47
C THR A 59 16.12 -2.02 10.08
N SER A 60 16.21 -1.61 11.34
CA SER A 60 17.44 -1.59 12.11
C SER A 60 17.92 -3.01 12.45
N SER A 61 19.21 -3.18 12.74
CA SER A 61 19.86 -4.45 13.11
C SER A 61 19.19 -5.17 14.27
N ASN A 62 18.71 -4.42 15.28
CA ASN A 62 17.99 -4.97 16.42
C ASN A 62 16.49 -5.21 16.17
N GLN A 63 16.01 -4.98 14.93
CA GLN A 63 14.62 -5.12 14.48
C GLN A 63 13.60 -4.29 15.28
N ARG A 64 14.06 -3.37 16.15
CA ARG A 64 13.17 -2.53 16.94
C ARG A 64 12.69 -1.29 16.19
N PHE A 65 13.56 -0.72 15.34
CA PHE A 65 13.25 0.45 14.56
C PHE A 65 12.98 0.06 13.12
N GLY A 66 11.88 0.54 12.57
CA GLY A 66 11.51 0.35 11.18
C GLY A 66 10.94 1.63 10.58
N TYR A 67 11.02 1.75 9.27
CA TYR A 67 10.38 2.83 8.54
C TYR A 67 9.84 2.33 7.20
N ARG A 68 8.84 3.04 6.71
CA ARG A 68 8.30 2.84 5.37
C ARG A 68 8.04 4.17 4.71
N PHE A 69 8.39 4.21 3.44
CA PHE A 69 8.04 5.30 2.54
C PHE A 69 7.49 4.71 1.25
N GLN A 70 6.30 5.13 0.84
CA GLN A 70 5.64 4.64 -0.37
C GLN A 70 4.99 5.79 -1.11
N VAL A 71 5.24 5.86 -2.43
CA VAL A 71 4.67 6.86 -3.33
C VAL A 71 3.96 6.18 -4.49
N ASP A 72 2.94 6.84 -5.02
CA ASP A 72 2.28 6.49 -6.28
C ASP A 72 2.58 7.57 -7.32
N LEU A 73 3.26 7.21 -8.38
CA LEU A 73 3.68 8.10 -9.44
C LEU A 73 2.72 8.11 -10.64
N SER A 74 1.61 7.38 -10.57
CA SER A 74 0.62 7.30 -11.65
C SER A 74 -0.21 8.57 -11.80
N GLY A 75 -0.23 9.44 -10.77
CA GLY A 75 -1.05 10.66 -10.77
C GLY A 75 -2.55 10.41 -10.54
N THR A 76 -2.94 9.17 -10.29
CA THR A 76 -4.33 8.81 -9.95
C THR A 76 -4.43 8.49 -8.47
N SER A 77 -5.44 9.04 -7.79
CA SER A 77 -5.70 8.69 -6.39
C SER A 77 -6.11 7.22 -6.25
N GLU A 78 -6.06 6.68 -5.04
CA GLU A 78 -6.57 5.33 -4.76
C GLU A 78 -8.08 5.21 -5.01
N LEU A 79 -8.80 6.33 -5.01
CA LEU A 79 -10.22 6.43 -5.26
C LEU A 79 -10.57 6.52 -6.75
N GLY A 80 -9.56 6.72 -7.62
CA GLY A 80 -9.75 6.75 -9.06
C GLY A 80 -10.01 8.14 -9.64
N ASP A 81 -10.04 9.18 -8.83
CA ASP A 81 -10.08 10.57 -9.28
C ASP A 81 -8.66 11.11 -9.58
N ASN A 82 -8.56 12.21 -10.33
CA ASN A 82 -7.29 12.78 -10.76
C ASN A 82 -6.60 13.64 -9.69
N THR A 83 -7.11 13.69 -8.48
CA THR A 83 -6.51 14.38 -7.34
C THR A 83 -5.49 13.45 -6.68
N GLY A 84 -4.29 13.38 -7.25
CA GLY A 84 -3.27 12.43 -6.84
C GLY A 84 -2.65 12.72 -5.49
N ASP A 85 -2.96 11.91 -4.49
CA ASP A 85 -2.11 11.77 -3.32
C ASP A 85 -0.89 10.94 -3.70
N TYR A 86 0.20 11.63 -4.07
CA TYR A 86 1.45 10.96 -4.44
C TYR A 86 2.07 10.22 -3.27
N LEU A 87 1.93 10.74 -2.05
CA LEU A 87 2.46 10.13 -0.83
C LEU A 87 1.42 9.17 -0.25
N LEU A 88 1.71 7.90 -0.28
CA LEU A 88 0.83 6.87 0.26
C LEU A 88 1.14 6.60 1.73
N ASP A 89 2.30 6.05 2.01
CA ASP A 89 2.73 5.71 3.36
C ASP A 89 4.05 6.43 3.67
N ALA A 90 4.13 7.09 4.82
CA ALA A 90 5.35 7.68 5.34
C ALA A 90 5.32 7.59 6.87
N TYR A 91 5.94 6.56 7.42
CA TYR A 91 5.95 6.36 8.86
C TYR A 91 7.25 5.76 9.37
N VAL A 92 7.49 5.99 10.64
CA VAL A 92 8.50 5.30 11.44
C VAL A 92 7.81 4.45 12.50
N SER A 93 8.42 3.34 12.88
CA SER A 93 7.91 2.44 13.90
C SER A 93 8.99 2.03 14.87
N TYR A 94 8.62 1.87 16.12
CA TYR A 94 9.50 1.42 17.17
C TYR A 94 8.84 0.34 18.03
N ALA A 95 9.48 -0.81 18.11
CA ALA A 95 9.06 -1.90 18.98
C ALA A 95 9.56 -1.64 20.42
N VAL A 96 8.69 -1.13 21.28
CA VAL A 96 9.00 -0.87 22.70
C VAL A 96 9.25 -2.19 23.42
N THR A 97 8.42 -3.19 23.13
CA THR A 97 8.56 -4.57 23.60
C THR A 97 8.23 -5.54 22.47
N ASN A 98 8.44 -6.85 22.67
CA ASN A 98 8.03 -7.87 21.71
C ASN A 98 6.50 -7.91 21.45
N ARG A 99 5.72 -7.21 22.27
CA ARG A 99 4.25 -7.19 22.20
C ARG A 99 3.67 -5.82 21.86
N ILE A 100 4.41 -4.75 22.11
CA ILE A 100 3.94 -3.37 21.94
C ILE A 100 4.84 -2.67 20.97
N SER A 101 4.26 -2.09 19.92
CA SER A 101 4.93 -1.23 18.98
C SER A 101 4.19 0.10 18.83
N VAL A 102 4.96 1.16 18.68
CA VAL A 102 4.49 2.51 18.42
C VAL A 102 4.89 2.89 17.01
N LEU A 103 3.98 3.53 16.29
CA LEU A 103 4.20 4.00 14.94
C LEU A 103 3.74 5.44 14.84
N PHE A 104 4.55 6.28 14.20
CA PHE A 104 4.24 7.68 13.94
C PHE A 104 4.37 7.99 12.46
N GLY A 105 3.37 8.66 11.91
CA GLY A 105 3.34 9.07 10.50
C GLY A 105 2.04 8.72 9.81
N GLN A 106 2.07 8.75 8.49
CA GLN A 106 0.94 8.45 7.61
C GLN A 106 0.97 6.98 7.19
N ARG A 107 -0.14 6.30 7.36
CA ARG A 107 -0.32 4.90 6.93
C ARG A 107 -1.76 4.60 6.56
N ALA A 108 -1.95 3.50 5.82
CA ALA A 108 -3.29 2.95 5.64
C ALA A 108 -3.86 2.51 6.99
N THR A 109 -5.08 2.96 7.29
CA THR A 109 -5.78 2.67 8.54
C THR A 109 -6.49 1.33 8.42
N TYR A 110 -6.42 0.53 9.47
CA TYR A 110 -7.20 -0.70 9.58
C TYR A 110 -8.61 -0.32 10.04
N THR A 111 -9.52 -0.20 9.08
CA THR A 111 -10.96 -0.11 9.35
C THR A 111 -11.58 -1.49 9.21
N ASP A 112 -12.82 -1.68 9.67
CA ASP A 112 -13.54 -2.95 9.62
C ASP A 112 -13.86 -3.44 8.19
N ASN A 113 -13.42 -2.71 7.18
CA ASN A 113 -13.66 -3.07 5.79
C ASN A 113 -12.54 -3.96 5.23
N ARG A 114 -12.90 -5.17 4.81
CA ARG A 114 -11.99 -6.17 4.25
C ARG A 114 -11.16 -5.65 3.06
N GLU A 115 -11.72 -4.80 2.22
CA GLU A 115 -11.02 -4.26 1.04
C GLU A 115 -9.85 -3.34 1.42
N LEU A 116 -9.89 -2.72 2.61
CA LEU A 116 -8.81 -1.87 3.10
C LEU A 116 -7.64 -2.68 3.68
N PHE A 117 -7.87 -3.92 4.11
CA PHE A 117 -6.81 -4.83 4.54
C PHE A 117 -6.02 -5.41 3.37
N MET A 118 -6.62 -5.47 2.18
CA MET A 118 -5.98 -6.03 1.02
C MET A 118 -4.99 -5.05 0.38
N ASN A 119 -3.82 -5.57 0.01
CA ASN A 119 -2.93 -4.83 -0.88
C ASN A 119 -3.61 -4.58 -2.22
N SER A 120 -3.30 -3.45 -2.85
CA SER A 120 -3.92 -3.07 -4.14
C SER A 120 -3.72 -4.11 -5.25
N ASN A 121 -2.65 -4.89 -5.19
CA ASN A 121 -2.35 -5.98 -6.12
C ASN A 121 -3.07 -7.29 -5.79
N SER A 122 -3.74 -7.37 -4.64
CA SER A 122 -4.51 -8.53 -4.18
C SER A 122 -6.02 -8.32 -4.24
N LEU A 123 -6.48 -7.19 -4.78
CA LEU A 123 -7.90 -6.92 -4.99
C LEU A 123 -8.47 -7.86 -6.06
N GLN A 124 -9.70 -8.34 -5.84
CA GLN A 124 -10.41 -9.19 -6.81
C GLN A 124 -10.81 -8.41 -8.06
N LEU A 125 -11.08 -7.11 -7.90
CA LEU A 125 -11.36 -6.17 -8.97
C LEU A 125 -10.27 -5.11 -9.01
N VAL A 126 -10.10 -4.47 -10.16
CA VAL A 126 -9.09 -3.41 -10.35
C VAL A 126 -9.37 -2.20 -9.46
N GLU A 127 -10.65 -1.93 -9.21
CA GLU A 127 -11.11 -0.80 -8.40
C GLU A 127 -11.69 -1.30 -7.06
N ARG A 128 -11.55 -0.46 -6.02
CA ARG A 128 -12.26 -0.65 -4.77
C ARG A 128 -13.73 -0.30 -4.93
N SER A 129 -14.59 -0.90 -4.11
CA SER A 129 -16.02 -0.60 -4.15
C SER A 129 -16.28 0.89 -3.84
N ARG A 130 -17.34 1.45 -4.44
CA ARG A 130 -17.75 2.84 -4.16
C ARG A 130 -18.15 3.05 -2.69
N LEU A 131 -18.66 2.02 -2.02
CA LEU A 131 -18.96 2.06 -0.59
C LEU A 131 -17.69 2.26 0.23
N THR A 132 -16.63 1.51 -0.06
CA THR A 132 -15.33 1.67 0.59
C THR A 132 -14.78 3.09 0.40
N SER A 133 -14.93 3.64 -0.81
CA SER A 133 -14.47 4.99 -1.13
C SER A 133 -15.24 6.10 -0.41
N ALA A 134 -16.55 5.88 -0.17
CA ALA A 134 -17.43 6.91 0.40
C ALA A 134 -17.36 6.99 1.94
N PHE A 135 -17.07 5.89 2.61
CA PHE A 135 -17.20 5.80 4.07
C PHE A 135 -15.91 5.65 4.84
N SER A 136 -14.78 5.49 4.20
CA SER A 136 -13.51 5.27 4.90
C SER A 136 -12.41 6.20 4.46
N SER A 137 -11.73 6.76 5.45
CA SER A 137 -10.40 7.31 5.25
C SER A 137 -9.44 6.15 4.99
N ILE A 138 -8.82 6.12 3.80
CA ILE A 138 -7.88 5.05 3.42
C ILE A 138 -6.57 5.24 4.15
N ARG A 139 -6.19 6.48 4.48
CA ARG A 139 -4.93 6.82 5.15
C ARG A 139 -5.14 7.90 6.18
N GLU A 140 -4.44 7.74 7.28
CA GLU A 140 -4.44 8.70 8.38
C GLU A 140 -3.02 9.00 8.83
N PHE A 141 -2.80 10.25 9.23
CA PHE A 141 -1.57 10.68 9.87
C PHE A 141 -1.78 10.74 11.38
N GLY A 142 -0.90 10.08 12.15
CA GLY A 142 -1.04 10.05 13.59
C GLY A 142 -0.01 9.22 14.32
N LEU A 143 -0.29 9.03 15.59
CA LEU A 143 0.43 8.12 16.48
C LEU A 143 -0.42 6.87 16.69
N PHE A 144 0.11 5.72 16.31
CA PHE A 144 -0.57 4.44 16.43
C PHE A 144 0.17 3.55 17.42
N VAL A 145 -0.56 2.95 18.35
CA VAL A 145 -0.03 1.97 19.29
C VAL A 145 -0.66 0.62 18.98
N THR A 146 0.18 -0.37 18.69
CA THR A 146 -0.28 -1.73 18.38
C THR A 146 0.20 -2.70 19.46
N GLY A 147 -0.73 -3.44 20.06
CA GLY A 147 -0.45 -4.48 21.05
C GLY A 147 -0.84 -5.86 20.51
N ARG A 148 0.01 -6.88 20.74
CA ARG A 148 -0.30 -8.30 20.47
C ARG A 148 -0.50 -9.03 21.79
N PHE A 149 -1.74 -9.36 22.10
CA PHE A 149 -2.10 -10.15 23.27
C PHE A 149 -2.44 -11.58 22.84
N ARG A 150 -1.74 -12.56 23.39
CA ARG A 150 -2.10 -13.97 23.18
C ARG A 150 -3.13 -14.33 24.26
N MET A 151 -4.38 -14.50 23.86
CA MET A 151 -5.37 -15.12 24.73
C MET A 151 -4.99 -16.60 24.92
N ASN A 152 -4.65 -16.98 26.12
CA ASN A 152 -4.47 -18.37 26.47
C ASN A 152 -5.88 -18.92 26.70
N ASN A 153 -6.45 -19.60 25.71
CA ASN A 153 -7.66 -20.38 25.94
C ASN A 153 -7.22 -21.57 26.80
N GLY A 154 -7.37 -21.40 28.13
CA GLY A 154 -7.27 -22.50 29.03
C GLY A 154 -8.38 -23.51 28.72
N SER A 155 -7.98 -24.67 28.28
CA SER A 155 -8.77 -25.89 28.27
C SER A 155 -8.92 -26.40 29.68
#